data_6e0b4cf5bc5cabdff1a0384439f799b0
#
_entry.id   6e0b4cf5bc5cabdff1a0384439f799b0
#
_cell.length_a   1.000
_cell.length_b   1.000
_cell.length_c   1.000
_cell.angle_alpha   90.00
_cell.angle_beta   90.00
_cell.angle_gamma   90.00
#
_symmetry.space_group_name_H-M   'P 1'
#
loop_
_entity.id
_entity.type
_entity.pdbx_description
1 polymer ?
#
loop_
_entity_poly.entity_id
_entity_poly.type
_entity_poly.pdbx_seq_one_letter_code
_entity_poly.pdbx_strand_id
1 'polypeptide(L)'
;MRVSHRNDAYETVHRQFAWQVPDKFNMADVCCGRWARSPQHQHATAIVSHQASGKDPMTWTFAQLQAAANVLSNQLKSWGVKRGDRVAIVMPQRFETAASYMAVLQMGAVAMPLSMLFGPDALAFRIEDSGATVALCDETSAPVLLALKKECPALTKIVEVPTTLQVAQLNAAAKQDFKSVSTRAEDPAILIYTSGTTGNPKGALMPHRALIGNLTGFVCSQNWFGFEPASAVFRGDLPTGSEAVFWSPADWAWTGGLMDALLPSLYFGRPIVAYQGRFSPEIAFEILHAYGITHSFLFPTALKAMMKAQAHPRQHFNLKLKGLMSAGEAVGDAVFAYCRDELGVVVNEMFGQTEINYVVGNCQLFWPSKPGSMGRGYPGHQVAVIDDQGQICKPGEAGEVAVNRFDRHGHPDPVFFLGYWKNPVATQAKYTGNWCRTGDVAIQDDQGYLWYQGRTDDMFKAAGYRIGPGEIENCLVKHPAVVNAAVVPKPDTDRGAVVKAYVVLSPDYVALKALARNVQKFEKTLIEDLQRHVRGLLAPYEYPKEIEFIAQLPMTTTGKVQRRFLRLQEEERARQR
;
A
#
# COMPACT_ATOMS: atom_id res chain seq x y z
N MET A 1 -30.76 8.21 11.76
CA MET A 1 -30.94 8.86 10.45
C MET A 1 -30.85 7.80 9.37
N ARG A 2 -31.91 7.63 8.56
CA ARG A 2 -31.89 6.69 7.42
C ARG A 2 -30.90 7.22 6.40
N VAL A 3 -29.85 6.45 6.12
CA VAL A 3 -28.95 6.71 4.97
C VAL A 3 -29.81 6.59 3.73
N SER A 4 -30.08 7.72 3.07
CA SER A 4 -30.75 7.72 1.77
C SER A 4 -29.88 6.89 0.83
N HIS A 5 -30.43 5.87 0.20
CA HIS A 5 -29.78 5.13 -0.89
C HIS A 5 -29.48 6.14 -2.00
N ARG A 6 -28.24 6.66 -2.04
CA ARG A 6 -27.71 7.30 -3.25
C ARG A 6 -27.70 6.20 -4.30
N ASN A 7 -28.24 6.50 -5.47
CA ASN A 7 -28.26 5.58 -6.60
C ASN A 7 -26.83 5.08 -6.83
N ASP A 8 -26.65 3.74 -6.82
CA ASP A 8 -25.39 3.10 -7.16
C ASP A 8 -25.05 3.42 -8.62
N ALA A 9 -24.04 4.27 -8.84
CA ALA A 9 -23.63 4.73 -10.15
C ALA A 9 -22.47 3.89 -10.74
N TYR A 10 -22.11 2.79 -10.11
CA TYR A 10 -20.99 1.92 -10.48
C TYR A 10 -20.95 1.58 -11.98
N GLU A 11 -22.04 1.02 -12.50
CA GLU A 11 -22.13 0.63 -13.90
C GLU A 11 -22.00 1.82 -14.88
N THR A 12 -22.49 2.99 -14.48
CA THR A 12 -22.41 4.21 -15.30
C THR A 12 -20.97 4.65 -15.44
N VAL A 13 -20.21 4.70 -14.33
CA VAL A 13 -18.80 5.10 -14.33
C VAL A 13 -17.96 4.12 -15.13
N HIS A 14 -18.18 2.81 -14.95
CA HIS A 14 -17.47 1.76 -15.69
C HIS A 14 -17.75 1.77 -17.18
N ARG A 15 -19.02 1.94 -17.59
CA ARG A 15 -19.43 1.89 -18.99
C ARG A 15 -18.84 3.02 -19.82
N GLN A 16 -18.67 4.19 -19.20
CA GLN A 16 -18.15 5.38 -19.87
C GLN A 16 -16.61 5.44 -19.89
N PHE A 17 -15.95 4.58 -19.13
CA PHE A 17 -14.50 4.59 -19.01
C PHE A 17 -13.83 3.73 -20.08
N ALA A 18 -12.77 4.24 -20.70
CA ALA A 18 -11.85 3.51 -21.56
C ALA A 18 -10.43 4.05 -21.37
N TRP A 19 -9.45 3.15 -21.38
CA TRP A 19 -8.05 3.54 -21.23
C TRP A 19 -7.56 4.39 -22.40
N GLN A 20 -6.84 5.46 -22.08
CA GLN A 20 -6.12 6.31 -23.03
C GLN A 20 -4.67 6.40 -22.58
N VAL A 21 -3.81 5.59 -23.16
CA VAL A 21 -2.38 5.53 -22.85
C VAL A 21 -1.61 6.15 -24.03
N PRO A 22 -0.93 7.30 -23.84
CA PRO A 22 -0.13 7.89 -24.89
C PRO A 22 1.14 7.06 -25.18
N ASP A 23 1.61 7.02 -26.40
CA ASP A 23 2.85 6.32 -26.76
C ASP A 23 4.06 6.79 -25.96
N LYS A 24 4.13 8.09 -25.72
CA LYS A 24 5.19 8.73 -24.93
C LYS A 24 4.63 9.23 -23.62
N PHE A 25 5.21 8.76 -22.56
CA PHE A 25 4.79 9.10 -21.21
C PHE A 25 5.97 9.00 -20.25
N ASN A 26 6.16 10.04 -19.43
CA ASN A 26 7.18 10.07 -18.38
C ASN A 26 6.55 10.50 -17.06
N MET A 27 6.66 9.67 -16.02
CA MET A 27 6.07 9.96 -14.71
C MET A 27 6.57 11.28 -14.13
N ALA A 28 7.87 11.63 -14.27
CA ALA A 28 8.39 12.88 -13.74
C ALA A 28 7.81 14.09 -14.49
N ASP A 29 7.62 13.98 -15.79
CA ASP A 29 7.02 15.08 -16.57
C ASP A 29 5.60 15.37 -16.13
N VAL A 30 4.76 14.33 -15.97
CA VAL A 30 3.35 14.51 -15.58
C VAL A 30 3.15 14.82 -14.10
N CYS A 31 4.08 14.41 -13.23
CA CYS A 31 4.00 14.69 -11.79
C CYS A 31 4.69 16.01 -11.38
N CYS A 32 5.63 16.50 -12.18
CA CYS A 32 6.40 17.69 -11.82
C CYS A 32 6.61 18.62 -13.02
N GLY A 33 7.19 18.16 -14.11
CA GLY A 33 7.64 18.99 -15.21
C GLY A 33 6.55 19.86 -15.83
N ARG A 34 5.38 19.30 -16.10
CA ARG A 34 4.25 20.05 -16.67
C ARG A 34 3.76 21.16 -15.74
N TRP A 35 3.75 20.93 -14.43
CA TRP A 35 3.34 21.91 -13.43
C TRP A 35 4.35 23.02 -13.28
N ALA A 36 5.65 22.67 -13.25
CA ALA A 36 6.74 23.63 -13.18
C ALA A 36 6.80 24.56 -14.41
N ARG A 37 6.39 24.06 -15.58
CA ARG A 37 6.31 24.88 -16.81
C ARG A 37 5.03 25.69 -16.95
N SER A 38 4.03 25.43 -16.11
CA SER A 38 2.76 26.15 -16.14
C SER A 38 2.88 27.47 -15.36
N PRO A 39 2.70 28.63 -15.97
CA PRO A 39 2.73 29.93 -15.25
C PRO A 39 1.73 30.02 -14.10
N GLN A 40 0.63 29.27 -14.20
CA GLN A 40 -0.45 29.26 -13.21
C GLN A 40 -0.13 28.34 -12.01
N HIS A 41 0.70 27.30 -12.20
CA HIS A 41 0.92 26.25 -11.21
C HIS A 41 2.35 26.13 -10.70
N GLN A 42 3.32 26.75 -11.36
CA GLN A 42 4.75 26.62 -10.99
C GLN A 42 5.04 27.03 -9.54
N HIS A 43 4.24 27.99 -9.01
CA HIS A 43 4.36 28.47 -7.63
C HIS A 43 3.38 27.77 -6.67
N ALA A 44 2.56 26.83 -7.15
CA ALA A 44 1.73 26.01 -6.29
C ALA A 44 2.61 25.07 -5.44
N THR A 45 2.18 24.83 -4.21
CA THR A 45 2.87 23.93 -3.29
C THR A 45 2.78 22.49 -3.81
N ALA A 46 3.94 21.83 -3.91
CA ALA A 46 4.06 20.40 -4.23
C ALA A 46 4.26 19.55 -2.97
N ILE A 47 5.22 19.95 -2.12
CA ILE A 47 5.58 19.22 -0.90
C ILE A 47 5.48 20.19 0.29
N VAL A 48 4.91 19.69 1.38
CA VAL A 48 4.95 20.33 2.70
C VAL A 48 5.73 19.43 3.65
N SER A 49 6.86 19.86 4.13
CA SER A 49 7.64 19.11 5.13
C SER A 49 7.18 19.50 6.54
N HIS A 50 6.55 18.53 7.22
CA HIS A 50 6.18 18.72 8.63
C HIS A 50 7.43 18.89 9.49
N GLN A 51 7.42 19.88 10.35
CA GLN A 51 8.48 20.16 11.33
C GLN A 51 7.97 19.80 12.73
N ALA A 52 8.89 19.45 13.62
CA ALA A 52 8.55 19.22 15.02
C ALA A 52 7.79 20.42 15.62
N SER A 53 6.91 20.14 16.58
CA SER A 53 6.00 21.11 17.22
C SER A 53 6.68 22.46 17.51
N GLY A 54 6.04 23.54 17.08
CA GLY A 54 6.49 24.92 17.27
C GLY A 54 7.39 25.50 16.17
N LYS A 55 7.70 24.76 15.11
CA LYS A 55 8.40 25.28 13.94
C LYS A 55 7.46 25.41 12.75
N ASP A 56 7.62 26.47 11.97
CA ASP A 56 6.88 26.65 10.73
C ASP A 56 7.20 25.53 9.73
N PRO A 57 6.19 25.02 8.99
CA PRO A 57 6.42 24.01 7.98
C PRO A 57 7.26 24.55 6.84
N MET A 58 8.12 23.70 6.29
CA MET A 58 8.83 24.04 5.06
C MET A 58 7.96 23.64 3.86
N THR A 59 7.69 24.59 2.97
CA THR A 59 6.89 24.38 1.77
C THR A 59 7.73 24.51 0.51
N TRP A 60 7.50 23.64 -0.45
CA TRP A 60 8.22 23.57 -1.71
C TRP A 60 7.26 23.60 -2.89
N THR A 61 7.54 24.48 -3.84
CA THR A 61 6.72 24.61 -5.06
C THR A 61 7.10 23.60 -6.12
N PHE A 62 6.25 23.43 -7.16
CA PHE A 62 6.59 22.58 -8.31
C PHE A 62 7.82 23.10 -9.05
N ALA A 63 8.01 24.43 -9.16
CA ALA A 63 9.23 24.98 -9.75
C ALA A 63 10.49 24.60 -8.97
N GLN A 64 10.43 24.64 -7.64
CA GLN A 64 11.56 24.24 -6.77
C GLN A 64 11.81 22.73 -6.84
N LEU A 65 10.76 21.91 -6.90
CA LEU A 65 10.88 20.46 -7.07
C LEU A 65 11.56 20.11 -8.41
N GLN A 66 11.16 20.78 -9.48
CA GLN A 66 11.78 20.60 -10.80
C GLN A 66 13.24 21.07 -10.82
N ALA A 67 13.55 22.19 -10.21
CA ALA A 67 14.91 22.69 -10.11
C ALA A 67 15.82 21.71 -9.35
N ALA A 68 15.36 21.16 -8.23
CA ALA A 68 16.07 20.13 -7.49
C ALA A 68 16.28 18.85 -8.32
N ALA A 69 15.24 18.41 -9.01
CA ALA A 69 15.32 17.26 -9.91
C ALA A 69 16.33 17.48 -11.05
N ASN A 70 16.39 18.68 -11.63
CA ASN A 70 17.35 19.01 -12.70
C ASN A 70 18.80 18.94 -12.21
N VAL A 71 19.07 19.49 -11.02
CA VAL A 71 20.40 19.41 -10.40
C VAL A 71 20.83 17.96 -10.20
N LEU A 72 19.97 17.15 -9.59
CA LEU A 72 20.26 15.74 -9.36
C LEU A 72 20.41 14.95 -10.66
N SER A 73 19.59 15.22 -11.69
CA SER A 73 19.71 14.55 -12.99
C SER A 73 21.04 14.88 -13.69
N ASN A 74 21.47 16.14 -13.64
CA ASN A 74 22.76 16.54 -14.19
C ASN A 74 23.93 15.85 -13.45
N GLN A 75 23.83 15.72 -12.14
CA GLN A 75 24.80 14.98 -11.34
C GLN A 75 24.79 13.48 -11.68
N LEU A 76 23.63 12.83 -11.71
CA LEU A 76 23.50 11.43 -12.10
C LEU A 76 24.08 11.17 -13.49
N LYS A 77 23.79 12.06 -14.44
CA LYS A 77 24.38 12.01 -15.79
C LYS A 77 25.91 12.12 -15.78
N SER A 78 26.47 13.00 -14.94
CA SER A 78 27.93 13.15 -14.79
C SER A 78 28.59 11.91 -14.19
N TRP A 79 27.85 11.12 -13.43
CA TRP A 79 28.31 9.83 -12.87
C TRP A 79 28.05 8.65 -13.82
N GLY A 80 27.58 8.92 -15.05
CA GLY A 80 27.42 7.92 -16.09
C GLY A 80 26.09 7.18 -16.08
N VAL A 81 25.11 7.60 -15.26
CA VAL A 81 23.77 7.01 -15.26
C VAL A 81 23.08 7.26 -16.60
N LYS A 82 22.50 6.21 -17.18
CA LYS A 82 21.82 6.21 -18.48
C LYS A 82 20.39 5.73 -18.34
N ARG A 83 19.62 5.90 -19.41
CA ARG A 83 18.27 5.31 -19.52
C ARG A 83 18.31 3.81 -19.23
N GLY A 84 17.39 3.35 -18.38
CA GLY A 84 17.27 1.96 -17.97
C GLY A 84 18.20 1.54 -16.84
N ASP A 85 19.16 2.36 -16.40
CA ASP A 85 19.99 2.08 -15.22
C ASP A 85 19.14 2.19 -13.95
N ARG A 86 19.42 1.34 -12.95
CA ARG A 86 18.74 1.35 -11.67
C ARG A 86 19.48 2.26 -10.70
N VAL A 87 18.73 3.15 -10.07
CA VAL A 87 19.23 4.06 -9.04
C VAL A 87 18.49 3.75 -7.75
N ALA A 88 19.22 3.31 -6.72
CA ALA A 88 18.65 3.06 -5.40
C ALA A 88 18.31 4.39 -4.71
N ILE A 89 17.17 4.45 -4.03
CA ILE A 89 16.74 5.61 -3.23
C ILE A 89 16.44 5.10 -1.82
N VAL A 90 17.26 5.50 -0.84
CA VAL A 90 17.20 5.03 0.55
C VAL A 90 17.06 6.25 1.46
N MET A 91 15.85 6.79 1.50
CA MET A 91 15.53 8.02 2.23
C MET A 91 14.09 7.98 2.77
N PRO A 92 13.81 8.69 3.88
CA PRO A 92 12.45 8.83 4.43
C PRO A 92 11.59 9.74 3.56
N GLN A 93 10.33 9.95 3.96
CA GLN A 93 9.46 10.95 3.34
C GLN A 93 10.02 12.35 3.58
N ARG A 94 10.56 12.98 2.53
CA ARG A 94 11.04 14.36 2.55
C ARG A 94 11.12 14.92 1.13
N PHE A 95 11.31 16.24 1.02
CA PHE A 95 11.41 16.92 -0.28
C PHE A 95 12.48 16.30 -1.19
N GLU A 96 13.66 15.98 -0.65
CA GLU A 96 14.79 15.44 -1.40
C GLU A 96 14.50 14.04 -1.95
N THR A 97 13.66 13.27 -1.27
CA THR A 97 13.19 11.96 -1.76
C THR A 97 12.30 12.14 -2.97
N ALA A 98 11.35 13.07 -2.92
CA ALA A 98 10.50 13.40 -4.08
C ALA A 98 11.35 13.93 -5.25
N ALA A 99 12.31 14.81 -4.99
CA ALA A 99 13.24 15.32 -5.99
C ALA A 99 14.08 14.21 -6.62
N SER A 100 14.51 13.22 -5.83
CA SER A 100 15.27 12.05 -6.31
C SER A 100 14.44 11.18 -7.24
N TYR A 101 13.17 10.93 -6.92
CA TYR A 101 12.25 10.22 -7.84
C TYR A 101 12.09 10.98 -9.14
N MET A 102 11.82 12.27 -9.08
CA MET A 102 11.68 13.08 -10.30
C MET A 102 12.97 13.09 -11.12
N ALA A 103 14.13 13.19 -10.47
CA ALA A 103 15.43 13.19 -11.15
C ALA A 103 15.70 11.87 -11.89
N VAL A 104 15.50 10.74 -11.26
CA VAL A 104 15.74 9.43 -11.85
C VAL A 104 14.75 9.16 -12.99
N LEU A 105 13.48 9.43 -12.79
CA LEU A 105 12.42 9.18 -13.77
C LEU A 105 12.54 10.08 -15.01
N GLN A 106 12.92 11.37 -14.86
CA GLN A 106 13.08 12.25 -16.03
C GLN A 106 14.28 11.89 -16.90
N MET A 107 15.26 11.16 -16.36
CA MET A 107 16.38 10.61 -17.13
C MET A 107 15.99 9.34 -17.90
N GLY A 108 14.80 8.78 -17.67
CA GLY A 108 14.43 7.45 -18.15
C GLY A 108 15.20 6.32 -17.45
N ALA A 109 15.82 6.60 -16.32
CA ALA A 109 16.39 5.60 -15.43
C ALA A 109 15.30 4.99 -14.55
N VAL A 110 15.60 3.86 -13.90
CA VAL A 110 14.67 3.10 -13.07
C VAL A 110 14.89 3.46 -11.61
N ALA A 111 13.89 4.05 -10.98
CA ALA A 111 13.91 4.32 -9.54
C ALA A 111 13.72 3.02 -8.78
N MET A 112 14.64 2.72 -7.88
CA MET A 112 14.58 1.56 -6.99
C MET A 112 14.45 2.02 -5.54
N PRO A 113 13.22 2.21 -5.05
CA PRO A 113 12.99 2.58 -3.66
C PRO A 113 13.37 1.46 -2.70
N LEU A 114 14.09 1.80 -1.65
CA LEU A 114 14.50 0.90 -0.57
C LEU A 114 14.15 1.52 0.77
N SER A 115 13.40 0.78 1.58
CA SER A 115 13.02 1.25 2.91
C SER A 115 14.25 1.36 3.83
N MET A 116 14.29 2.41 4.63
CA MET A 116 15.28 2.58 5.69
C MET A 116 15.17 1.54 6.82
N LEU A 117 14.07 0.77 6.84
CA LEU A 117 13.86 -0.34 7.78
C LEU A 117 14.56 -1.63 7.35
N PHE A 118 15.14 -1.67 6.16
CA PHE A 118 15.92 -2.83 5.73
C PHE A 118 17.26 -2.91 6.45
N GLY A 119 17.55 -4.09 7.03
CA GLY A 119 18.88 -4.40 7.51
C GLY A 119 19.92 -4.55 6.38
N PRO A 120 21.22 -4.61 6.71
CA PRO A 120 22.31 -4.67 5.73
C PRO A 120 22.14 -5.77 4.68
N ASP A 121 21.87 -7.01 5.08
CA ASP A 121 21.71 -8.15 4.15
C ASP A 121 20.56 -7.92 3.16
N ALA A 122 19.46 -7.34 3.65
CA ALA A 122 18.29 -7.04 2.82
C ALA A 122 18.58 -5.93 1.80
N LEU A 123 19.38 -4.95 2.14
CA LEU A 123 19.84 -3.90 1.23
C LEU A 123 20.84 -4.47 0.23
N ALA A 124 21.85 -5.22 0.70
CA ALA A 124 22.87 -5.86 -0.15
C ALA A 124 22.24 -6.71 -1.24
N PHE A 125 21.35 -7.63 -0.86
CA PHE A 125 20.64 -8.48 -1.83
C PHE A 125 19.97 -7.68 -2.94
N ARG A 126 19.22 -6.63 -2.60
CA ARG A 126 18.44 -5.85 -3.58
C ARG A 126 19.34 -5.01 -4.49
N ILE A 127 20.39 -4.43 -3.93
CA ILE A 127 21.37 -3.64 -4.68
C ILE A 127 22.12 -4.54 -5.68
N GLU A 128 22.55 -5.71 -5.25
CA GLU A 128 23.28 -6.65 -6.09
C GLU A 128 22.38 -7.26 -7.17
N ASP A 129 21.21 -7.78 -6.80
CA ASP A 129 20.27 -8.37 -7.75
C ASP A 129 19.81 -7.37 -8.82
N SER A 130 19.53 -6.13 -8.44
CA SER A 130 19.15 -5.07 -9.38
C SER A 130 20.33 -4.62 -10.26
N GLY A 131 21.56 -4.77 -9.77
CA GLY A 131 22.76 -4.19 -10.37
C GLY A 131 22.73 -2.66 -10.34
N ALA A 132 22.18 -2.07 -9.26
CA ALA A 132 22.18 -0.61 -9.09
C ALA A 132 23.60 -0.09 -8.93
N THR A 133 23.94 0.95 -9.72
CA THR A 133 25.30 1.54 -9.73
C THR A 133 25.42 2.77 -8.86
N VAL A 134 24.31 3.43 -8.56
CA VAL A 134 24.21 4.63 -7.72
C VAL A 134 23.16 4.43 -6.65
N ALA A 135 23.44 4.87 -5.43
CA ALA A 135 22.47 5.01 -4.33
C ALA A 135 22.39 6.46 -3.89
N LEU A 136 21.19 7.01 -3.90
CA LEU A 136 20.83 8.29 -3.29
C LEU A 136 20.30 8.00 -1.87
N CYS A 137 20.87 8.60 -0.87
CA CYS A 137 20.55 8.32 0.52
C CYS A 137 20.54 9.59 1.38
N ASP A 138 20.07 9.45 2.60
CA ASP A 138 20.20 10.47 3.63
C ASP A 138 21.41 10.22 4.54
N GLU A 139 21.63 11.12 5.47
CA GLU A 139 22.70 11.06 6.47
C GLU A 139 22.64 9.83 7.39
N THR A 140 21.44 9.24 7.56
CA THR A 140 21.25 8.07 8.44
C THR A 140 21.50 6.75 7.69
N SER A 141 21.21 6.71 6.40
CA SER A 141 21.37 5.52 5.55
C SER A 141 22.78 5.42 4.94
N ALA A 142 23.49 6.55 4.79
CA ALA A 142 24.81 6.59 4.16
C ALA A 142 25.84 5.66 4.83
N PRO A 143 25.99 5.60 6.18
CA PRO A 143 26.95 4.70 6.82
C PRO A 143 26.73 3.23 6.51
N VAL A 144 25.46 2.78 6.50
CA VAL A 144 25.11 1.39 6.18
C VAL A 144 25.47 1.07 4.72
N LEU A 145 25.10 1.93 3.78
CA LEU A 145 25.42 1.75 2.37
C LEU A 145 26.92 1.75 2.09
N LEU A 146 27.69 2.61 2.78
CA LEU A 146 29.16 2.64 2.67
C LEU A 146 29.79 1.34 3.15
N ALA A 147 29.26 0.73 4.21
CA ALA A 147 29.72 -0.56 4.71
C ALA A 147 29.47 -1.68 3.69
N LEU A 148 28.32 -1.64 2.98
CA LEU A 148 27.93 -2.64 1.98
C LEU A 148 28.71 -2.53 0.65
N LYS A 149 29.48 -1.47 0.43
CA LYS A 149 30.18 -1.26 -0.85
C LYS A 149 31.13 -2.40 -1.23
N LYS A 150 31.68 -3.11 -0.25
CA LYS A 150 32.55 -4.27 -0.48
C LYS A 150 31.78 -5.49 -0.99
N GLU A 151 30.52 -5.64 -0.55
CA GLU A 151 29.65 -6.74 -0.91
C GLU A 151 28.88 -6.48 -2.21
N CYS A 152 28.71 -5.20 -2.57
CA CYS A 152 28.00 -4.74 -3.76
C CYS A 152 28.94 -4.02 -4.73
N PRO A 153 29.83 -4.72 -5.46
CA PRO A 153 30.86 -4.09 -6.29
C PRO A 153 30.30 -3.24 -7.44
N ALA A 154 29.07 -3.51 -7.89
CA ALA A 154 28.39 -2.71 -8.90
C ALA A 154 28.01 -1.31 -8.38
N LEU A 155 27.84 -1.14 -7.06
CA LEU A 155 27.49 0.13 -6.43
C LEU A 155 28.72 1.06 -6.39
N THR A 156 28.92 1.85 -7.42
CA THR A 156 30.10 2.70 -7.59
C THR A 156 29.98 4.02 -6.84
N LYS A 157 28.76 4.55 -6.68
CA LYS A 157 28.47 5.85 -6.06
C LYS A 157 27.39 5.71 -4.98
N ILE A 158 27.71 6.23 -3.80
CA ILE A 158 26.77 6.45 -2.70
C ILE A 158 26.76 7.94 -2.46
N VAL A 159 25.61 8.55 -2.52
CA VAL A 159 25.44 9.99 -2.53
C VAL A 159 24.45 10.38 -1.47
N GLU A 160 24.96 11.03 -0.44
CA GLU A 160 24.12 11.69 0.54
C GLU A 160 23.49 12.94 -0.09
N VAL A 161 22.17 12.92 -0.22
CA VAL A 161 21.41 14.08 -0.73
C VAL A 161 21.16 15.00 0.46
N PRO A 162 21.80 16.19 0.49
CA PRO A 162 21.74 17.06 1.67
C PRO A 162 20.33 17.55 1.94
N THR A 163 19.92 17.56 3.23
CA THR A 163 18.67 18.11 3.74
C THR A 163 18.47 19.59 3.45
N THR A 164 19.50 20.26 3.01
CA THR A 164 19.51 21.68 2.66
C THR A 164 19.87 21.86 1.19
N LEU A 165 19.02 21.39 0.29
CA LEU A 165 18.91 22.11 -0.97
C LEU A 165 18.30 23.48 -0.60
N GLN A 166 19.14 24.38 -0.09
CA GLN A 166 18.68 25.69 0.39
C GLN A 166 17.90 26.36 -0.71
N VAL A 167 16.77 26.98 -0.38
CA VAL A 167 15.92 27.69 -1.34
C VAL A 167 16.74 28.65 -2.22
N ALA A 168 17.79 29.27 -1.67
CA ALA A 168 18.74 30.11 -2.42
C ALA A 168 19.55 29.31 -3.46
N GLN A 169 19.98 28.08 -3.13
CA GLN A 169 20.68 27.21 -4.09
C GLN A 169 19.76 26.67 -5.16
N LEU A 170 18.50 26.35 -4.81
CA LEU A 170 17.48 25.94 -5.80
C LEU A 170 17.11 27.09 -6.74
N ASN A 171 17.01 28.32 -6.23
CA ASN A 171 16.76 29.49 -7.08
C ASN A 171 17.97 29.81 -8.00
N ALA A 172 19.20 29.59 -7.53
CA ALA A 172 20.40 29.67 -8.37
C ALA A 172 20.49 28.49 -9.38
N ALA A 173 20.07 27.30 -8.95
CA ALA A 173 20.05 26.08 -9.76
C ALA A 173 18.86 26.05 -10.74
N ALA A 174 17.82 26.85 -10.57
CA ALA A 174 16.73 27.00 -11.53
C ALA A 174 17.20 27.44 -12.92
N LYS A 175 18.45 27.92 -13.04
CA LYS A 175 19.13 28.18 -14.30
C LYS A 175 19.78 26.93 -14.94
N GLN A 176 19.82 25.80 -14.23
CA GLN A 176 20.34 24.54 -14.75
C GLN A 176 19.19 23.72 -15.35
N ASP A 177 19.00 23.86 -16.64
CA ASP A 177 18.01 23.09 -17.34
C ASP A 177 18.46 21.62 -17.49
N PHE A 178 17.52 20.71 -17.37
CA PHE A 178 17.66 19.30 -17.76
C PHE A 178 16.51 18.93 -18.69
N LYS A 179 16.85 18.56 -19.93
CA LYS A 179 15.84 18.11 -20.88
C LYS A 179 15.45 16.67 -20.55
N SER A 180 14.23 16.47 -20.06
CA SER A 180 13.69 15.14 -19.79
C SER A 180 13.81 14.23 -21.00
N VAL A 181 14.23 12.99 -20.76
CA VAL A 181 14.32 11.96 -21.79
C VAL A 181 12.91 11.60 -22.25
N SER A 182 12.71 11.53 -23.57
CA SER A 182 11.43 11.06 -24.12
C SER A 182 11.32 9.55 -23.92
N THR A 183 10.61 9.13 -22.88
CA THR A 183 10.31 7.73 -22.60
C THR A 183 9.01 7.30 -23.29
N ARG A 184 8.93 6.00 -23.61
CA ARG A 184 7.65 5.37 -23.98
C ARG A 184 6.87 5.04 -22.73
N ALA A 185 5.57 4.92 -22.84
CA ALA A 185 4.71 4.48 -21.73
C ALA A 185 5.11 3.09 -21.20
N GLU A 186 5.63 2.21 -22.08
CA GLU A 186 6.11 0.86 -21.75
C GLU A 186 7.53 0.82 -21.15
N ASP A 187 8.28 1.92 -21.16
CA ASP A 187 9.64 1.90 -20.62
C ASP A 187 9.61 1.63 -19.10
N PRO A 188 10.60 0.86 -18.58
CA PRO A 188 10.76 0.65 -17.16
C PRO A 188 10.93 1.98 -16.40
N ALA A 189 10.26 2.12 -15.27
CA ALA A 189 10.30 3.34 -14.46
C ALA A 189 10.64 3.06 -12.98
N ILE A 190 10.06 2.02 -12.38
CA ILE A 190 10.20 1.74 -10.96
C ILE A 190 10.46 0.25 -10.76
N LEU A 191 11.37 -0.09 -9.83
CA LEU A 191 11.67 -1.47 -9.43
C LEU A 191 11.45 -1.61 -7.92
N ILE A 192 10.34 -2.24 -7.50
CA ILE A 192 10.02 -2.49 -6.08
C ILE A 192 10.17 -3.96 -5.76
N TYR A 193 10.96 -4.27 -4.73
CA TYR A 193 11.14 -5.63 -4.24
C TYR A 193 10.04 -6.02 -3.26
N THR A 194 9.27 -7.04 -3.62
CA THR A 194 8.22 -7.60 -2.76
C THR A 194 8.77 -8.74 -1.92
N SER A 195 8.31 -8.84 -0.67
CA SER A 195 8.56 -10.01 0.16
C SER A 195 7.74 -11.18 -0.37
N GLY A 196 8.39 -12.09 -1.11
CA GLY A 196 7.74 -13.34 -1.50
C GLY A 196 7.41 -14.19 -0.27
N THR A 197 6.28 -14.87 -0.28
CA THR A 197 5.92 -15.86 0.78
C THR A 197 6.86 -17.06 0.77
N THR A 198 7.57 -17.27 -0.33
CA THR A 198 8.51 -18.38 -0.54
C THR A 198 9.78 -17.88 -1.22
N GLY A 199 10.90 -17.87 -0.49
CA GLY A 199 12.22 -17.57 -1.06
C GLY A 199 12.65 -16.11 -0.98
N ASN A 200 13.62 -15.73 -1.81
CA ASN A 200 14.17 -14.38 -1.86
C ASN A 200 13.14 -13.37 -2.39
N PRO A 201 13.23 -12.08 -1.99
CA PRO A 201 12.40 -11.03 -2.53
C PRO A 201 12.49 -10.95 -4.05
N LYS A 202 11.36 -10.66 -4.70
CA LYS A 202 11.28 -10.51 -6.16
C LYS A 202 11.11 -9.03 -6.51
N GLY A 203 11.91 -8.53 -7.44
CA GLY A 203 11.76 -7.16 -7.94
C GLY A 203 10.63 -7.08 -8.96
N ALA A 204 9.54 -6.42 -8.64
CA ALA A 204 8.47 -6.10 -9.59
C ALA A 204 8.87 -4.85 -10.39
N LEU A 205 9.01 -4.99 -11.71
CA LEU A 205 9.41 -3.91 -12.61
C LEU A 205 8.17 -3.25 -13.20
N MET A 206 7.95 -1.99 -12.87
CA MET A 206 6.78 -1.24 -13.33
C MET A 206 7.14 -0.28 -14.47
N PRO A 207 6.32 -0.21 -15.53
CA PRO A 207 6.47 0.77 -16.59
C PRO A 207 5.94 2.15 -16.18
N HIS A 208 6.29 3.17 -16.98
CA HIS A 208 5.72 4.50 -16.78
C HIS A 208 4.19 4.52 -16.83
N ARG A 209 3.56 3.73 -17.73
CA ARG A 209 2.08 3.66 -17.83
C ARG A 209 1.37 3.12 -16.59
N ALA A 210 2.08 2.44 -15.69
CA ALA A 210 1.48 1.93 -14.47
C ALA A 210 0.87 3.05 -13.62
N LEU A 211 1.42 4.27 -13.69
CA LEU A 211 0.80 5.43 -13.05
C LEU A 211 -0.60 5.72 -13.62
N ILE A 212 -0.77 5.67 -14.95
CA ILE A 212 -2.10 5.86 -15.59
C ILE A 212 -3.08 4.81 -15.06
N GLY A 213 -2.66 3.53 -15.06
CA GLY A 213 -3.48 2.42 -14.55
C GLY A 213 -3.89 2.59 -13.08
N ASN A 214 -3.09 3.29 -12.30
CA ASN A 214 -3.34 3.53 -10.89
C ASN A 214 -4.34 4.67 -10.61
N LEU A 215 -4.53 5.62 -11.56
CA LEU A 215 -5.30 6.83 -11.29
C LEU A 215 -6.77 6.57 -11.01
N THR A 216 -7.40 5.56 -11.64
CA THR A 216 -8.81 5.25 -11.39
C THR A 216 -9.02 4.77 -9.96
N GLY A 217 -8.14 3.89 -9.47
CA GLY A 217 -8.16 3.43 -8.09
C GLY A 217 -7.93 4.58 -7.10
N PHE A 218 -6.93 5.43 -7.35
CA PHE A 218 -6.65 6.58 -6.49
C PHE A 218 -7.84 7.53 -6.39
N VAL A 219 -8.39 7.96 -7.52
CA VAL A 219 -9.50 8.93 -7.53
C VAL A 219 -10.74 8.35 -6.87
N CYS A 220 -11.09 7.09 -7.17
CA CYS A 220 -12.26 6.44 -6.57
C CYS A 220 -12.09 6.25 -5.06
N SER A 221 -10.95 5.71 -4.61
CA SER A 221 -10.69 5.47 -3.18
C SER A 221 -10.63 6.77 -2.36
N GLN A 222 -10.31 7.89 -3.02
CA GLN A 222 -10.28 9.23 -2.43
C GLN A 222 -11.57 10.04 -2.71
N ASN A 223 -12.73 9.38 -2.94
CA ASN A 223 -14.00 10.06 -3.18
C ASN A 223 -13.90 11.16 -4.24
N TRP A 224 -13.32 10.85 -5.40
CA TRP A 224 -13.07 11.76 -6.51
C TRP A 224 -12.01 12.84 -6.24
N PHE A 225 -11.20 12.66 -5.21
CA PHE A 225 -10.03 13.49 -4.86
C PHE A 225 -10.32 15.00 -4.87
N GLY A 226 -11.52 15.38 -4.40
CA GLY A 226 -11.95 16.77 -4.32
C GLY A 226 -12.39 17.40 -5.64
N PHE A 227 -12.42 16.64 -6.74
CA PHE A 227 -12.99 17.08 -8.00
C PHE A 227 -14.52 16.98 -7.98
N GLU A 228 -15.17 17.79 -8.79
CA GLU A 228 -16.61 17.67 -8.98
C GLU A 228 -16.97 16.32 -9.62
N PRO A 229 -18.06 15.66 -9.16
CA PRO A 229 -18.48 14.35 -9.66
C PRO A 229 -18.71 14.27 -11.18
N ALA A 230 -19.11 15.36 -11.80
CA ALA A 230 -19.33 15.47 -13.24
C ALA A 230 -18.05 15.72 -14.04
N SER A 231 -16.91 15.98 -13.36
CA SER A 231 -15.65 16.27 -14.02
C SER A 231 -15.09 15.03 -14.72
N ALA A 232 -14.54 15.23 -15.91
CA ALA A 232 -13.92 14.17 -16.71
C ALA A 232 -12.51 13.85 -16.22
N VAL A 233 -12.37 13.41 -14.95
CA VAL A 233 -11.07 13.19 -14.26
C VAL A 233 -10.14 12.25 -15.04
N PHE A 234 -10.69 11.41 -15.90
CA PHE A 234 -9.93 10.41 -16.67
C PHE A 234 -9.83 10.73 -18.16
N ARG A 235 -10.35 11.86 -18.62
CA ARG A 235 -10.31 12.26 -20.04
C ARG A 235 -9.19 13.28 -20.23
N GLY A 236 -8.00 12.85 -20.58
CA GLY A 236 -6.85 13.61 -21.10
C GLY A 236 -6.56 15.03 -20.56
N ASP A 237 -7.58 15.85 -20.43
CA ASP A 237 -7.51 17.18 -19.80
C ASP A 237 -7.57 17.02 -18.30
N LEU A 238 -6.56 17.58 -17.61
CA LEU A 238 -6.55 17.57 -16.15
C LEU A 238 -7.73 18.37 -15.61
N PRO A 239 -8.57 17.77 -14.77
CA PRO A 239 -9.65 18.52 -14.16
C PRO A 239 -9.06 19.62 -13.26
N THR A 240 -9.60 20.81 -13.39
CA THR A 240 -9.31 21.94 -12.50
C THR A 240 -10.30 21.93 -11.33
N GLY A 241 -9.93 22.55 -10.21
CA GLY A 241 -10.87 22.82 -9.11
C GLY A 241 -10.76 21.90 -7.88
N SER A 242 -9.85 20.92 -7.84
CA SER A 242 -9.57 20.23 -6.58
C SER A 242 -8.76 21.11 -5.64
N GLU A 243 -9.15 21.15 -4.37
CA GLU A 243 -8.39 21.76 -3.27
C GLU A 243 -7.80 20.72 -2.31
N ALA A 244 -7.60 19.50 -2.80
CA ALA A 244 -7.11 18.40 -1.99
C ALA A 244 -5.72 18.71 -1.39
N VAL A 245 -5.57 18.42 -0.11
CA VAL A 245 -4.30 18.33 0.60
C VAL A 245 -4.17 16.90 1.11
N PHE A 246 -3.12 16.22 0.69
CA PHE A 246 -2.93 14.80 0.95
C PHE A 246 -1.86 14.53 2.02
N TRP A 247 -2.11 13.53 2.84
CA TRP A 247 -1.11 12.96 3.75
C TRP A 247 -1.31 11.47 3.92
N SER A 248 -0.20 10.74 4.07
CA SER A 248 -0.17 9.34 4.48
C SER A 248 1.12 9.04 5.24
N PRO A 249 1.09 8.25 6.31
CA PRO A 249 2.30 7.76 6.98
C PRO A 249 3.00 6.63 6.18
N ALA A 250 2.46 6.21 5.03
CA ALA A 250 3.03 5.15 4.22
C ALA A 250 4.39 5.56 3.67
N ASP A 251 5.41 4.75 3.94
CA ASP A 251 6.78 4.97 3.45
C ASP A 251 6.82 5.00 1.91
N TRP A 252 7.41 6.04 1.34
CA TRP A 252 7.54 6.22 -0.11
C TRP A 252 8.46 5.19 -0.79
N ALA A 253 9.07 4.31 -0.02
CA ALA A 253 9.80 3.16 -0.54
C ALA A 253 8.91 1.98 -0.95
N TRP A 254 7.61 2.03 -0.67
CA TRP A 254 6.64 0.99 -1.00
C TRP A 254 5.56 1.51 -1.95
N THR A 255 4.86 0.57 -2.60
CA THR A 255 3.75 0.90 -3.51
C THR A 255 2.75 1.84 -2.86
N GLY A 256 2.31 1.57 -1.62
CA GLY A 256 1.34 2.39 -0.90
C GLY A 256 1.78 3.85 -0.69
N GLY A 257 3.05 4.10 -0.39
CA GLY A 257 3.57 5.45 -0.21
C GLY A 257 3.93 6.14 -1.52
N LEU A 258 4.46 5.40 -2.51
CA LEU A 258 4.92 5.97 -3.77
C LEU A 258 3.79 6.08 -4.80
N MET A 259 3.15 4.94 -5.11
CA MET A 259 2.16 4.86 -6.18
C MET A 259 0.76 5.27 -5.71
N ASP A 260 0.47 5.12 -4.41
CA ASP A 260 -0.86 5.36 -3.87
C ASP A 260 -0.95 6.67 -3.04
N ALA A 261 0.16 7.43 -2.96
CA ALA A 261 0.20 8.71 -2.27
C ALA A 261 1.01 9.77 -3.04
N LEU A 262 2.35 9.63 -3.12
CA LEU A 262 3.23 10.67 -3.67
C LEU A 262 2.92 10.98 -5.14
N LEU A 263 3.05 9.98 -6.02
CA LEU A 263 2.94 10.20 -7.47
C LEU A 263 1.53 10.65 -7.90
N PRO A 264 0.42 10.05 -7.41
CA PRO A 264 -0.92 10.52 -7.77
C PRO A 264 -1.22 11.93 -7.27
N SER A 265 -0.82 12.31 -6.05
CA SER A 265 -0.99 13.67 -5.54
C SER A 265 -0.28 14.68 -6.44
N LEU A 266 0.98 14.42 -6.79
CA LEU A 266 1.74 15.27 -7.69
C LEU A 266 1.19 15.24 -9.13
N TYR A 267 0.68 14.09 -9.60
CA TYR A 267 0.02 14.01 -10.91
C TYR A 267 -1.14 14.98 -11.02
N PHE A 268 -1.96 15.11 -9.99
CA PHE A 268 -3.08 16.05 -9.96
C PHE A 268 -2.69 17.48 -9.54
N GLY A 269 -1.40 17.78 -9.44
CA GLY A 269 -0.92 19.11 -9.04
C GLY A 269 -1.28 19.49 -7.62
N ARG A 270 -1.45 18.51 -6.71
CA ARG A 270 -1.90 18.74 -5.34
C ARG A 270 -0.77 18.51 -4.33
N PRO A 271 -0.76 19.31 -3.24
CA PRO A 271 0.27 19.18 -2.22
C PRO A 271 0.14 17.87 -1.44
N ILE A 272 1.29 17.29 -1.12
CA ILE A 272 1.40 16.19 -0.17
C ILE A 272 2.27 16.58 1.01
N VAL A 273 1.82 16.23 2.24
CA VAL A 273 2.60 16.43 3.45
C VAL A 273 3.57 15.26 3.63
N ALA A 274 4.84 15.57 3.87
CA ALA A 274 5.92 14.64 4.17
C ALA A 274 6.26 14.70 5.67
N TYR A 275 6.45 13.54 6.29
CA TYR A 275 6.85 13.41 7.68
C TYR A 275 7.94 12.34 7.83
N GLN A 276 9.09 12.71 8.41
CA GLN A 276 10.24 11.82 8.53
C GLN A 276 10.23 10.92 9.77
N GLY A 277 9.31 11.18 10.72
CA GLY A 277 9.27 10.48 12.00
C GLY A 277 8.50 9.16 11.96
N ARG A 278 8.50 8.47 13.09
CA ARG A 278 7.65 7.30 13.29
C ARG A 278 6.21 7.75 13.48
N PHE A 279 5.28 6.96 12.94
CA PHE A 279 3.86 7.18 13.16
C PHE A 279 3.52 7.10 14.66
N SER A 280 2.78 8.09 15.14
CA SER A 280 2.01 8.02 16.38
C SER A 280 0.63 8.65 16.17
N PRO A 281 -0.38 8.26 16.95
CA PRO A 281 -1.71 8.88 16.88
C PRO A 281 -1.70 10.39 17.08
N GLU A 282 -0.86 10.88 18.00
CA GLU A 282 -0.73 12.31 18.33
C GLU A 282 -0.24 13.10 17.12
N ILE A 283 0.83 12.62 16.49
CA ILE A 283 1.38 13.22 15.26
C ILE A 283 0.36 13.14 14.11
N ALA A 284 -0.38 12.04 14.01
CA ALA A 284 -1.40 11.92 12.98
C ALA A 284 -2.48 13.00 13.13
N PHE A 285 -3.01 13.21 14.33
CA PHE A 285 -4.01 14.25 14.59
C PHE A 285 -3.42 15.66 14.43
N GLU A 286 -2.17 15.88 14.85
CA GLU A 286 -1.46 17.16 14.65
C GLU A 286 -1.38 17.48 13.15
N ILE A 287 -0.92 16.56 12.32
CA ILE A 287 -0.80 16.76 10.87
C ILE A 287 -2.17 16.98 10.22
N LEU A 288 -3.17 16.16 10.55
CA LEU A 288 -4.52 16.29 10.03
C LEU A 288 -5.12 17.67 10.32
N HIS A 289 -4.89 18.17 11.54
CA HIS A 289 -5.38 19.47 11.98
C HIS A 289 -4.58 20.65 11.39
N ALA A 290 -3.24 20.63 11.55
CA ALA A 290 -2.38 21.77 11.23
C ALA A 290 -2.35 22.09 9.74
N TYR A 291 -2.40 21.07 8.88
CA TYR A 291 -2.37 21.25 7.42
C TYR A 291 -3.74 21.15 6.77
N GLY A 292 -4.80 20.97 7.55
CA GLY A 292 -6.17 20.86 7.02
C GLY A 292 -6.30 19.72 6.00
N ILE A 293 -5.70 18.55 6.32
CA ILE A 293 -5.70 17.38 5.43
C ILE A 293 -7.12 17.01 5.05
N THR A 294 -7.36 16.92 3.76
CA THR A 294 -8.68 16.57 3.20
C THR A 294 -8.75 15.13 2.71
N HIS A 295 -7.60 14.57 2.31
CA HIS A 295 -7.52 13.21 1.76
C HIS A 295 -6.33 12.46 2.37
N SER A 296 -6.55 11.19 2.70
CA SER A 296 -5.52 10.41 3.37
C SER A 296 -5.57 8.93 3.02
N PHE A 297 -4.42 8.28 3.14
CA PHE A 297 -4.28 6.83 3.17
C PHE A 297 -3.74 6.41 4.54
N LEU A 298 -4.57 5.72 5.32
CA LEU A 298 -4.23 5.23 6.65
C LEU A 298 -4.45 3.72 6.73
N PHE A 299 -3.44 2.99 7.16
CA PHE A 299 -3.56 1.55 7.37
C PHE A 299 -4.52 1.23 8.52
N PRO A 300 -5.18 0.07 8.54
CA PRO A 300 -6.08 -0.32 9.62
C PRO A 300 -5.42 -0.29 11.00
N THR A 301 -4.16 -0.66 11.11
CA THR A 301 -3.37 -0.58 12.35
C THR A 301 -3.20 0.85 12.84
N ALA A 302 -2.97 1.81 11.95
CA ALA A 302 -2.91 3.24 12.29
C ALA A 302 -4.26 3.76 12.78
N LEU A 303 -5.35 3.42 12.06
CA LEU A 303 -6.71 3.79 12.45
C LEU A 303 -7.11 3.21 13.82
N LYS A 304 -6.77 1.94 14.10
CA LYS A 304 -6.96 1.30 15.41
C LYS A 304 -6.21 2.05 16.52
N ALA A 305 -4.96 2.44 16.26
CA ALA A 305 -4.17 3.21 17.23
C ALA A 305 -4.77 4.59 17.49
N MET A 306 -5.21 5.30 16.44
CA MET A 306 -5.88 6.59 16.54
C MET A 306 -7.20 6.50 17.33
N MET A 307 -8.03 5.47 17.06
CA MET A 307 -9.27 5.21 17.78
C MET A 307 -9.04 4.99 19.28
N LYS A 308 -7.98 4.26 19.64
CA LYS A 308 -7.62 4.02 21.06
C LYS A 308 -7.10 5.27 21.74
N ALA A 309 -6.29 6.08 21.05
CA ALA A 309 -5.68 7.27 21.61
C ALA A 309 -6.70 8.40 21.82
N GLN A 310 -7.68 8.52 20.91
CA GLN A 310 -8.66 9.62 20.93
C GLN A 310 -10.02 9.13 20.44
N ALA A 311 -10.94 8.93 21.38
CA ALA A 311 -12.30 8.46 21.08
C ALA A 311 -13.14 9.52 20.35
N HIS A 312 -12.96 10.81 20.70
CA HIS A 312 -13.72 11.92 20.15
C HIS A 312 -12.82 13.02 19.58
N PRO A 313 -12.06 12.75 18.50
CA PRO A 313 -11.00 13.66 18.02
C PRO A 313 -11.54 15.00 17.53
N ARG A 314 -12.76 15.08 17.00
CA ARG A 314 -13.35 16.33 16.52
C ARG A 314 -13.68 17.35 17.62
N GLN A 315 -13.63 16.95 18.89
CA GLN A 315 -13.73 17.88 20.01
C GLN A 315 -12.44 18.66 20.23
N HIS A 316 -11.30 18.13 19.77
CA HIS A 316 -9.97 18.67 20.01
C HIS A 316 -9.27 19.16 18.74
N PHE A 317 -9.64 18.60 17.58
CA PHE A 317 -9.00 18.87 16.29
C PHE A 317 -10.03 19.30 15.23
N ASN A 318 -9.69 20.31 14.46
CA ASN A 318 -10.48 20.73 13.30
C ASN A 318 -10.13 19.82 12.10
N LEU A 319 -10.78 18.65 12.01
CA LEU A 319 -10.56 17.68 10.95
C LEU A 319 -11.37 18.02 9.70
N LYS A 320 -10.72 17.97 8.53
CA LYS A 320 -11.32 18.33 7.23
C LYS A 320 -11.36 17.16 6.24
N LEU A 321 -11.27 15.92 6.72
CA LEU A 321 -11.24 14.72 5.87
C LEU A 321 -12.51 14.62 4.99
N LYS A 322 -12.29 14.41 3.69
CA LYS A 322 -13.33 14.21 2.65
C LYS A 322 -13.16 12.85 1.97
N GLY A 323 -11.93 12.31 1.93
CA GLY A 323 -11.59 11.01 1.41
C GLY A 323 -10.60 10.31 2.33
N LEU A 324 -10.89 9.05 2.64
CA LEU A 324 -10.02 8.20 3.46
C LEU A 324 -10.01 6.80 2.85
N MET A 325 -8.85 6.40 2.35
CA MET A 325 -8.66 5.03 1.91
C MET A 325 -7.87 4.21 2.94
N SER A 326 -8.11 2.91 2.96
CA SER A 326 -7.39 1.96 3.80
C SER A 326 -7.16 0.65 3.08
N ALA A 327 -6.02 0.01 3.34
CA ALA A 327 -5.63 -1.25 2.70
C ALA A 327 -4.59 -2.03 3.52
N GLY A 328 -4.31 -3.23 3.04
CA GLY A 328 -3.30 -4.12 3.61
C GLY A 328 -3.86 -5.16 4.55
N GLU A 329 -4.93 -4.83 5.26
CA GLU A 329 -5.73 -5.69 6.14
C GLU A 329 -7.19 -5.23 6.10
N ALA A 330 -8.13 -6.03 6.60
CA ALA A 330 -9.51 -5.58 6.77
C ALA A 330 -9.61 -4.51 7.87
N VAL A 331 -10.37 -3.47 7.61
CA VAL A 331 -10.56 -2.34 8.55
C VAL A 331 -11.30 -2.79 9.81
N GLY A 332 -12.34 -3.61 9.64
CA GLY A 332 -13.22 -4.07 10.72
C GLY A 332 -14.29 -3.05 11.13
N ASP A 333 -15.41 -3.58 11.64
CA ASP A 333 -16.65 -2.80 11.86
C ASP A 333 -16.46 -1.64 12.84
N ALA A 334 -15.73 -1.85 13.94
CA ALA A 334 -15.50 -0.83 14.97
C ALA A 334 -14.70 0.37 14.44
N VAL A 335 -13.65 0.10 13.67
CA VAL A 335 -12.81 1.14 13.06
C VAL A 335 -13.58 1.86 11.95
N PHE A 336 -14.36 1.12 11.17
CA PHE A 336 -15.23 1.71 10.15
C PHE A 336 -16.24 2.69 10.77
N ALA A 337 -16.91 2.27 11.87
CA ALA A 337 -17.84 3.12 12.61
C ALA A 337 -17.14 4.36 13.19
N TYR A 338 -15.97 4.19 13.80
CA TYR A 338 -15.18 5.30 14.32
C TYR A 338 -14.81 6.32 13.22
N CYS A 339 -14.36 5.87 12.05
CA CYS A 339 -14.04 6.78 10.96
C CYS A 339 -15.28 7.56 10.50
N ARG A 340 -16.43 6.90 10.36
CA ARG A 340 -17.68 7.52 9.93
C ARG A 340 -18.19 8.52 10.98
N ASP A 341 -18.24 8.13 12.25
CA ASP A 341 -18.95 8.87 13.31
C ASP A 341 -18.03 9.93 13.95
N GLU A 342 -16.75 9.60 14.18
CA GLU A 342 -15.83 10.41 14.94
C GLU A 342 -14.82 11.19 14.06
N LEU A 343 -14.30 10.58 12.98
CA LEU A 343 -13.47 11.31 12.00
C LEU A 343 -14.33 12.05 10.96
N GLY A 344 -15.60 11.68 10.79
CA GLY A 344 -16.53 12.32 9.86
C GLY A 344 -16.33 11.91 8.40
N VAL A 345 -15.67 10.78 8.12
CA VAL A 345 -15.39 10.27 6.79
C VAL A 345 -15.63 8.77 6.71
N VAL A 346 -16.28 8.31 5.64
CA VAL A 346 -16.42 6.87 5.39
C VAL A 346 -15.14 6.35 4.77
N VAL A 347 -14.63 5.23 5.30
CA VAL A 347 -13.43 4.56 4.77
C VAL A 347 -13.78 3.86 3.47
N ASN A 348 -12.97 4.08 2.45
CA ASN A 348 -12.95 3.29 1.24
C ASN A 348 -11.84 2.23 1.38
N GLU A 349 -12.23 0.99 1.74
CA GLU A 349 -11.30 -0.13 1.69
C GLU A 349 -10.93 -0.40 0.25
N MET A 350 -9.66 -0.75 0.01
CA MET A 350 -9.17 -1.10 -1.31
C MET A 350 -8.22 -2.30 -1.27
N PHE A 351 -8.07 -2.96 -2.41
CA PHE A 351 -7.22 -4.13 -2.59
C PHE A 351 -6.36 -3.99 -3.84
N GLY A 352 -5.13 -4.43 -3.70
CA GLY A 352 -4.15 -4.52 -4.78
C GLY A 352 -2.83 -5.14 -4.33
N GLN A 353 -1.89 -5.14 -5.24
CA GLN A 353 -0.55 -5.70 -5.06
C GLN A 353 0.46 -4.84 -5.83
N THR A 354 1.75 -4.98 -5.51
CA THR A 354 2.80 -4.26 -6.22
C THR A 354 2.75 -4.49 -7.74
N GLU A 355 2.36 -5.68 -8.17
CA GLU A 355 2.31 -6.10 -9.58
C GLU A 355 1.18 -5.45 -10.39
N ILE A 356 0.14 -4.96 -9.72
CA ILE A 356 -1.09 -4.45 -10.34
C ILE A 356 -1.62 -3.18 -9.66
N ASN A 357 -0.87 -2.55 -8.74
CA ASN A 357 -1.37 -1.49 -7.86
C ASN A 357 -2.71 -1.87 -7.21
N TYR A 358 -3.63 -0.95 -6.99
CA TYR A 358 -4.95 -1.26 -6.46
C TYR A 358 -6.02 -1.13 -7.54
N VAL A 359 -6.69 -2.24 -7.76
CA VAL A 359 -7.64 -2.46 -8.85
C VAL A 359 -9.07 -2.70 -8.37
N VAL A 360 -9.24 -2.90 -7.05
CA VAL A 360 -10.52 -3.16 -6.39
C VAL A 360 -10.67 -2.22 -5.21
N GLY A 361 -11.85 -1.70 -5.00
CA GLY A 361 -12.11 -0.93 -3.80
C GLY A 361 -13.49 -0.31 -3.75
N ASN A 362 -13.65 0.54 -2.75
CA ASN A 362 -14.86 1.30 -2.52
C ASN A 362 -14.71 2.74 -3.02
N CYS A 363 -15.83 3.39 -3.28
CA CYS A 363 -15.95 4.80 -3.59
C CYS A 363 -17.29 5.29 -3.05
N GLN A 364 -17.34 5.69 -1.80
CA GLN A 364 -18.58 6.08 -1.12
C GLN A 364 -19.38 7.16 -1.88
N LEU A 365 -18.70 7.92 -2.72
CA LEU A 365 -19.34 8.93 -3.55
C LEU A 365 -20.25 8.33 -4.64
N PHE A 366 -19.85 7.20 -5.25
CA PHE A 366 -20.53 6.60 -6.39
C PHE A 366 -21.17 5.25 -6.13
N TRP A 367 -20.64 4.47 -5.19
CA TRP A 367 -21.23 3.21 -4.71
C TRP A 367 -20.96 3.02 -3.22
N PRO A 368 -21.89 2.39 -2.49
CA PRO A 368 -21.77 2.25 -1.04
C PRO A 368 -20.51 1.49 -0.62
N SER A 369 -19.74 2.03 0.31
CA SER A 369 -18.70 1.29 1.00
C SER A 369 -19.32 0.29 1.98
N LYS A 370 -18.99 -0.99 1.82
CA LYS A 370 -19.46 -2.07 2.71
C LYS A 370 -18.33 -2.47 3.65
N PRO A 371 -18.52 -2.36 5.00
CA PRO A 371 -17.52 -2.77 5.97
C PRO A 371 -17.06 -4.22 5.75
N GLY A 372 -15.74 -4.46 5.75
CA GLY A 372 -15.15 -5.78 5.57
C GLY A 372 -15.11 -6.29 4.13
N SER A 373 -15.71 -5.56 3.18
CA SER A 373 -15.56 -5.87 1.75
C SER A 373 -14.36 -5.15 1.16
N MET A 374 -13.60 -5.82 0.32
CA MET A 374 -12.57 -5.18 -0.50
C MET A 374 -13.14 -4.19 -1.51
N GLY A 375 -14.46 -4.17 -1.73
CA GLY A 375 -15.13 -3.34 -2.74
C GLY A 375 -15.35 -4.05 -4.07
N ARG A 376 -15.43 -3.26 -5.14
CA ARG A 376 -15.64 -3.71 -6.53
C ARG A 376 -14.43 -3.32 -7.39
N GLY A 377 -14.28 -3.94 -8.56
CA GLY A 377 -13.27 -3.51 -9.54
C GLY A 377 -13.39 -2.03 -9.88
N TYR A 378 -12.28 -1.30 -9.90
CA TYR A 378 -12.29 0.11 -10.30
C TYR A 378 -12.46 0.29 -11.82
N PRO A 379 -12.93 1.45 -12.29
CA PRO A 379 -13.11 1.70 -13.72
C PRO A 379 -11.85 1.41 -14.54
N GLY A 380 -12.00 0.70 -15.64
CA GLY A 380 -10.90 0.27 -16.50
C GLY A 380 -10.34 -1.11 -16.17
N HIS A 381 -10.57 -1.63 -14.97
CA HIS A 381 -10.08 -2.94 -14.56
C HIS A 381 -11.18 -3.98 -14.63
N GLN A 382 -10.95 -5.08 -15.35
CA GLN A 382 -11.81 -6.25 -15.33
C GLN A 382 -11.30 -7.21 -14.25
N VAL A 383 -12.00 -7.26 -13.13
CA VAL A 383 -11.66 -8.11 -11.98
C VAL A 383 -12.71 -9.21 -11.83
N ALA A 384 -12.27 -10.44 -11.61
CA ALA A 384 -13.13 -11.57 -11.36
C ALA A 384 -12.55 -12.49 -10.28
N VAL A 385 -13.40 -13.32 -9.71
CA VAL A 385 -13.01 -14.50 -8.94
C VAL A 385 -12.98 -15.69 -9.91
N ILE A 386 -11.84 -16.37 -10.00
CA ILE A 386 -11.65 -17.49 -10.95
C ILE A 386 -11.25 -18.78 -10.22
N ASP A 387 -11.57 -19.91 -10.83
CA ASP A 387 -11.14 -21.23 -10.39
C ASP A 387 -9.69 -21.56 -10.83
N ASP A 388 -9.25 -22.80 -10.54
CA ASP A 388 -7.91 -23.25 -10.92
C ASP A 388 -7.72 -23.34 -12.44
N GLN A 389 -8.80 -23.53 -13.21
CA GLN A 389 -8.83 -23.58 -14.67
C GLN A 389 -8.94 -22.20 -15.33
N GLY A 390 -9.09 -21.13 -14.54
CA GLY A 390 -9.25 -19.76 -15.02
C GLY A 390 -10.68 -19.42 -15.46
N GLN A 391 -11.67 -20.25 -15.09
CA GLN A 391 -13.08 -19.95 -15.33
C GLN A 391 -13.63 -19.05 -14.24
N ILE A 392 -14.52 -18.13 -14.60
CA ILE A 392 -15.15 -17.21 -13.63
C ILE A 392 -16.10 -18.01 -12.74
N CYS A 393 -15.89 -17.90 -11.42
CA CYS A 393 -16.76 -18.50 -10.41
C CYS A 393 -18.13 -17.80 -10.37
N LYS A 394 -19.16 -18.54 -9.97
CA LYS A 394 -20.48 -17.94 -9.73
C LYS A 394 -20.47 -17.11 -8.44
N PRO A 395 -21.39 -16.12 -8.32
CA PRO A 395 -21.59 -15.43 -7.05
C PRO A 395 -21.75 -16.41 -5.87
N GLY A 396 -21.06 -16.16 -4.77
CA GLY A 396 -21.05 -17.03 -3.60
C GLY A 396 -20.00 -18.15 -3.63
N GLU A 397 -19.39 -18.45 -4.77
CA GLU A 397 -18.31 -19.44 -4.87
C GLU A 397 -16.95 -18.79 -4.60
N ALA A 398 -16.13 -19.48 -3.80
CA ALA A 398 -14.77 -19.01 -3.48
C ALA A 398 -13.81 -19.39 -4.63
N GLY A 399 -12.97 -18.43 -5.01
CA GLY A 399 -11.92 -18.62 -5.99
C GLY A 399 -10.82 -17.56 -5.84
N GLU A 400 -9.86 -17.58 -6.72
CA GLU A 400 -8.76 -16.62 -6.71
C GLU A 400 -9.15 -15.30 -7.40
N VAL A 401 -8.89 -14.18 -6.76
CA VAL A 401 -9.04 -12.86 -7.38
C VAL A 401 -8.06 -12.75 -8.54
N ALA A 402 -8.56 -12.37 -9.70
CA ALA A 402 -7.74 -12.20 -10.89
C ALA A 402 -8.15 -10.95 -11.68
N VAL A 403 -7.18 -10.35 -12.36
CA VAL A 403 -7.35 -9.15 -13.17
C VAL A 403 -7.07 -9.47 -14.62
N ASN A 404 -8.00 -9.13 -15.51
CA ASN A 404 -7.83 -9.32 -16.93
C ASN A 404 -6.83 -8.30 -17.51
N ARG A 405 -6.02 -8.74 -18.48
CA ARG A 405 -5.06 -7.86 -19.17
C ARG A 405 -5.70 -6.76 -20.02
N PHE A 406 -6.99 -6.85 -20.26
CA PHE A 406 -7.73 -5.93 -21.11
C PHE A 406 -8.92 -5.35 -20.35
N ASP A 407 -9.26 -4.11 -20.67
CA ASP A 407 -10.51 -3.50 -20.23
C ASP A 407 -11.72 -4.12 -20.97
N ARG A 408 -12.92 -3.70 -20.61
CA ARG A 408 -14.17 -4.16 -21.24
C ARG A 408 -14.30 -3.83 -22.73
N HIS A 409 -13.47 -2.92 -23.25
CA HIS A 409 -13.43 -2.50 -24.64
C HIS A 409 -12.32 -3.18 -25.43
N GLY A 410 -11.53 -4.04 -24.78
CA GLY A 410 -10.40 -4.75 -25.39
C GLY A 410 -9.10 -3.96 -25.45
N HIS A 411 -9.01 -2.80 -24.77
CA HIS A 411 -7.75 -2.07 -24.65
C HIS A 411 -6.88 -2.69 -23.56
N PRO A 412 -5.56 -2.78 -23.76
CA PRO A 412 -4.64 -3.24 -22.73
C PRO A 412 -4.75 -2.39 -21.46
N ASP A 413 -4.90 -3.04 -20.31
CA ASP A 413 -4.93 -2.36 -19.03
C ASP A 413 -3.52 -1.89 -18.65
N PRO A 414 -3.29 -0.60 -18.46
CA PRO A 414 -1.96 -0.03 -18.20
C PRO A 414 -1.40 -0.35 -16.81
N VAL A 415 -2.19 -0.88 -15.89
CA VAL A 415 -1.79 -1.08 -14.49
C VAL A 415 -0.68 -2.10 -14.32
N PHE A 416 -0.59 -3.08 -15.23
CA PHE A 416 0.29 -4.24 -15.06
C PHE A 416 1.78 -3.89 -15.07
N PHE A 417 2.51 -4.54 -14.17
CA PHE A 417 3.96 -4.56 -14.18
C PHE A 417 4.50 -5.21 -15.48
N LEU A 418 5.78 -4.97 -15.78
CA LEU A 418 6.46 -5.61 -16.93
C LEU A 418 6.83 -7.07 -16.63
N GLY A 419 6.92 -7.42 -15.37
CA GLY A 419 7.30 -8.72 -14.86
C GLY A 419 8.26 -8.61 -13.68
N TYR A 420 8.65 -9.78 -13.15
CA TYR A 420 9.67 -9.84 -12.12
C TYR A 420 11.06 -9.72 -12.74
N TRP A 421 11.88 -8.85 -12.16
CA TRP A 421 13.25 -8.59 -12.57
C TRP A 421 14.05 -9.90 -12.63
N LYS A 422 14.67 -10.19 -13.78
CA LYS A 422 15.44 -11.41 -14.05
C LYS A 422 14.71 -12.73 -13.75
N ASN A 423 13.39 -12.73 -13.64
CA ASN A 423 12.63 -13.93 -13.28
C ASN A 423 11.39 -14.13 -14.18
N PRO A 424 11.62 -14.54 -15.44
CA PRO A 424 10.52 -14.76 -16.41
C PRO A 424 9.60 -15.93 -15.99
N VAL A 425 10.14 -16.95 -15.31
CA VAL A 425 9.34 -18.10 -14.84
C VAL A 425 8.29 -17.65 -13.82
N ALA A 426 8.69 -16.88 -12.82
CA ALA A 426 7.76 -16.34 -11.84
C ALA A 426 6.77 -15.36 -12.47
N THR A 427 7.20 -14.61 -13.49
CA THR A 427 6.32 -13.72 -14.24
C THR A 427 5.24 -14.49 -14.98
N GLN A 428 5.62 -15.53 -15.70
CA GLN A 428 4.68 -16.37 -16.45
C GLN A 428 3.68 -17.08 -15.52
N ALA A 429 4.16 -17.54 -14.37
CA ALA A 429 3.32 -18.20 -13.36
C ALA A 429 2.19 -17.31 -12.78
N LYS A 430 2.29 -15.98 -12.94
CA LYS A 430 1.21 -15.05 -12.55
C LYS A 430 0.01 -15.11 -13.47
N TYR A 431 0.10 -15.73 -14.64
CA TYR A 431 -0.94 -15.64 -15.65
C TYR A 431 -1.57 -16.99 -15.98
N THR A 432 -2.90 -17.00 -16.13
CA THR A 432 -3.70 -18.08 -16.73
C THR A 432 -4.52 -17.44 -17.85
N GLY A 433 -4.15 -17.69 -19.10
CA GLY A 433 -4.73 -16.99 -20.25
C GLY A 433 -4.51 -15.47 -20.12
N ASN A 434 -5.60 -14.70 -20.15
CA ASN A 434 -5.57 -13.25 -19.98
C ASN A 434 -5.68 -12.80 -18.50
N TRP A 435 -5.81 -13.73 -17.55
CA TRP A 435 -5.99 -13.43 -16.14
C TRP A 435 -4.64 -13.38 -15.41
N CYS A 436 -4.34 -12.26 -14.78
CA CYS A 436 -3.25 -12.14 -13.81
C CYS A 436 -3.78 -12.57 -12.43
N ARG A 437 -3.25 -13.65 -11.90
CA ARG A 437 -3.60 -14.20 -10.60
C ARG A 437 -2.95 -13.41 -9.47
N THR A 438 -3.72 -13.10 -8.44
CA THR A 438 -3.22 -12.35 -7.29
C THR A 438 -2.63 -13.25 -6.20
N GLY A 439 -3.05 -14.50 -6.12
CA GLY A 439 -2.79 -15.40 -5.00
C GLY A 439 -3.68 -15.11 -3.79
N ASP A 440 -4.69 -14.26 -3.94
CA ASP A 440 -5.67 -13.92 -2.91
C ASP A 440 -7.03 -14.55 -3.24
N VAL A 441 -7.62 -15.24 -2.29
CA VAL A 441 -8.92 -15.92 -2.43
C VAL A 441 -10.02 -15.00 -1.92
N ALA A 442 -11.10 -14.91 -2.68
CA ALA A 442 -12.28 -14.13 -2.31
C ALA A 442 -13.58 -14.85 -2.76
N ILE A 443 -14.68 -14.36 -2.24
CA ILE A 443 -16.03 -14.64 -2.72
C ILE A 443 -16.59 -13.35 -3.32
N GLN A 444 -17.25 -13.42 -4.47
CA GLN A 444 -17.98 -12.30 -5.04
C GLN A 444 -19.46 -12.42 -4.70
N ASP A 445 -20.08 -11.35 -4.18
CA ASP A 445 -21.53 -11.32 -3.95
C ASP A 445 -22.32 -10.96 -5.22
N ASP A 446 -23.65 -11.10 -5.17
CA ASP A 446 -24.57 -10.78 -6.28
C ASP A 446 -24.52 -9.31 -6.74
N GLN A 447 -23.96 -8.42 -5.90
CA GLN A 447 -23.76 -7.01 -6.22
C GLN A 447 -22.36 -6.71 -6.74
N GLY A 448 -21.51 -7.74 -6.89
CA GLY A 448 -20.14 -7.62 -7.41
C GLY A 448 -19.09 -7.22 -6.39
N TYR A 449 -19.42 -7.14 -5.08
CA TYR A 449 -18.43 -6.89 -4.04
C TYR A 449 -17.61 -8.14 -3.75
N LEU A 450 -16.32 -7.95 -3.51
CA LEU A 450 -15.38 -9.00 -3.20
C LEU A 450 -15.14 -9.06 -1.69
N TRP A 451 -15.22 -10.28 -1.14
CA TRP A 451 -15.04 -10.58 0.29
C TRP A 451 -13.83 -11.48 0.45
N TYR A 452 -12.79 -10.94 1.09
CA TYR A 452 -11.51 -11.62 1.26
C TYR A 452 -11.63 -12.86 2.14
N GLN A 453 -11.05 -13.97 1.68
CA GLN A 453 -11.04 -15.25 2.41
C GLN A 453 -9.63 -15.64 2.91
N GLY A 454 -8.59 -15.19 2.24
CA GLY A 454 -7.20 -15.49 2.60
C GLY A 454 -6.28 -15.54 1.41
N ARG A 455 -5.01 -15.87 1.67
CA ARG A 455 -4.03 -16.14 0.61
C ARG A 455 -4.18 -17.57 0.12
N THR A 456 -3.96 -17.82 -1.15
CA THR A 456 -3.97 -19.18 -1.72
C THR A 456 -2.96 -20.09 -1.01
N ASP A 457 -1.79 -19.55 -0.67
CA ASP A 457 -0.71 -20.25 0.03
C ASP A 457 -0.92 -20.35 1.55
N ASP A 458 -1.82 -19.57 2.14
CA ASP A 458 -2.23 -19.66 3.54
C ASP A 458 -3.50 -20.50 3.75
N MET A 459 -4.29 -20.74 2.69
CA MET A 459 -5.44 -21.63 2.75
C MET A 459 -5.00 -23.07 3.03
N PHE A 460 -5.70 -23.76 3.91
CA PHE A 460 -5.37 -25.13 4.24
C PHE A 460 -6.61 -26.01 4.38
N LYS A 461 -6.40 -27.34 4.29
CA LYS A 461 -7.48 -28.31 4.55
C LYS A 461 -7.37 -28.81 6.00
N ALA A 462 -8.49 -28.74 6.72
CA ALA A 462 -8.64 -29.31 8.06
C ALA A 462 -9.93 -30.12 8.11
N ALA A 463 -9.83 -31.38 8.50
CA ALA A 463 -10.98 -32.31 8.57
C ALA A 463 -11.82 -32.34 7.27
N GLY A 464 -11.19 -32.21 6.10
CA GLY A 464 -11.88 -32.21 4.79
C GLY A 464 -12.38 -30.83 4.32
N TYR A 465 -12.42 -29.83 5.18
CA TYR A 465 -12.85 -28.47 4.84
C TYR A 465 -11.68 -27.60 4.42
N ARG A 466 -11.94 -26.70 3.46
CA ARG A 466 -10.98 -25.64 3.08
C ARG A 466 -11.16 -24.46 4.02
N ILE A 467 -10.11 -24.11 4.76
CA ILE A 467 -10.13 -23.11 5.82
C ILE A 467 -9.36 -21.88 5.35
N GLY A 468 -10.00 -20.71 5.48
CA GLY A 468 -9.38 -19.40 5.30
C GLY A 468 -8.96 -18.82 6.66
N PRO A 469 -7.66 -18.58 6.90
CA PRO A 469 -7.19 -18.03 8.18
C PRO A 469 -7.85 -16.70 8.55
N GLY A 470 -8.04 -15.83 7.56
CA GLY A 470 -8.47 -14.45 7.76
C GLY A 470 -9.84 -14.29 8.41
N GLU A 471 -10.80 -15.16 8.08
CA GLU A 471 -12.14 -15.11 8.66
C GLU A 471 -12.12 -15.42 10.17
N ILE A 472 -11.34 -16.44 10.54
CA ILE A 472 -11.18 -16.84 11.95
C ILE A 472 -10.43 -15.77 12.72
N GLU A 473 -9.36 -15.21 12.14
CA GLU A 473 -8.57 -14.12 12.74
C GLU A 473 -9.41 -12.87 12.98
N ASN A 474 -10.19 -12.46 11.99
CA ASN A 474 -11.12 -11.34 12.09
C ASN A 474 -12.19 -11.57 13.16
N CYS A 475 -12.68 -12.81 13.29
CA CYS A 475 -13.62 -13.19 14.35
C CYS A 475 -12.96 -13.08 15.74
N LEU A 476 -11.76 -13.62 15.90
CA LEU A 476 -11.02 -13.58 17.17
C LEU A 476 -10.72 -12.13 17.62
N VAL A 477 -10.34 -11.25 16.71
CA VAL A 477 -10.04 -9.83 17.02
C VAL A 477 -11.27 -9.05 17.48
N LYS A 478 -12.49 -9.51 17.21
CA LYS A 478 -13.72 -8.93 17.76
C LYS A 478 -13.88 -9.19 19.27
N HIS A 479 -13.17 -10.17 19.83
CA HIS A 479 -13.21 -10.47 21.26
C HIS A 479 -12.35 -9.47 22.06
N PRO A 480 -12.84 -8.93 23.22
CA PRO A 480 -12.13 -7.90 24.01
C PRO A 480 -10.72 -8.30 24.47
N ALA A 481 -10.49 -9.60 24.64
CA ALA A 481 -9.20 -10.13 25.06
C ALA A 481 -8.13 -10.11 23.97
N VAL A 482 -8.49 -9.88 22.69
CA VAL A 482 -7.60 -10.11 21.54
C VAL A 482 -7.22 -8.79 20.87
N VAL A 483 -5.91 -8.54 20.74
CA VAL A 483 -5.37 -7.43 19.93
C VAL A 483 -5.10 -7.89 18.50
N ASN A 484 -4.52 -9.09 18.38
CA ASN A 484 -4.16 -9.65 17.08
C ASN A 484 -4.19 -11.19 17.15
N ALA A 485 -4.42 -11.84 16.02
CA ALA A 485 -4.43 -13.28 15.91
C ALA A 485 -3.82 -13.74 14.59
N ALA A 486 -3.25 -14.95 14.59
CA ALA A 486 -2.80 -15.64 13.39
C ALA A 486 -3.26 -17.10 13.43
N VAL A 487 -3.83 -17.58 12.34
CA VAL A 487 -4.37 -18.94 12.24
C VAL A 487 -3.53 -19.74 11.25
N VAL A 488 -3.13 -20.95 11.66
CA VAL A 488 -2.32 -21.86 10.84
C VAL A 488 -2.82 -23.31 11.00
N PRO A 489 -2.53 -24.19 10.02
CA PRO A 489 -2.74 -25.61 10.18
C PRO A 489 -1.72 -26.16 11.18
N LYS A 490 -2.19 -26.96 12.13
CA LYS A 490 -1.34 -27.82 12.94
C LYS A 490 -1.51 -29.26 12.44
N PRO A 491 -0.43 -29.96 12.09
CA PRO A 491 -0.51 -31.37 11.66
C PRO A 491 -1.23 -32.25 12.68
N ASP A 492 -2.12 -33.09 12.21
CA ASP A 492 -2.91 -34.04 13.01
C ASP A 492 -3.01 -35.37 12.26
N THR A 493 -2.76 -36.48 12.95
CA THR A 493 -2.70 -37.82 12.35
C THR A 493 -4.02 -38.29 11.79
N ASP A 494 -5.15 -37.92 12.43
CA ASP A 494 -6.48 -38.42 12.07
C ASP A 494 -7.21 -37.50 11.08
N ARG A 495 -6.91 -36.19 11.15
CA ARG A 495 -7.64 -35.14 10.41
C ARG A 495 -6.79 -34.45 9.36
N GLY A 496 -5.52 -34.91 9.18
CA GLY A 496 -4.53 -34.25 8.34
C GLY A 496 -4.02 -32.96 8.95
N ALA A 497 -4.92 -32.06 9.35
CA ALA A 497 -4.60 -30.88 10.12
C ALA A 497 -5.80 -30.44 10.97
N VAL A 498 -5.51 -29.70 12.05
CA VAL A 498 -6.50 -28.98 12.86
C VAL A 498 -6.20 -27.48 12.85
N VAL A 499 -7.25 -26.68 13.05
CA VAL A 499 -7.11 -25.22 13.15
C VAL A 499 -6.43 -24.84 14.46
N LYS A 500 -5.29 -24.16 14.39
CA LYS A 500 -4.58 -23.57 15.53
C LYS A 500 -4.51 -22.06 15.41
N ALA A 501 -4.81 -21.34 16.49
CA ALA A 501 -4.68 -19.89 16.56
C ALA A 501 -3.55 -19.49 17.52
N TYR A 502 -2.71 -18.56 17.07
CA TYR A 502 -1.79 -17.80 17.90
C TYR A 502 -2.44 -16.45 18.20
N VAL A 503 -2.54 -16.09 19.49
CA VAL A 503 -3.30 -14.93 19.94
C VAL A 503 -2.42 -14.01 20.76
N VAL A 504 -2.43 -12.72 20.43
CA VAL A 504 -1.84 -11.63 21.22
C VAL A 504 -2.95 -11.03 22.08
N LEU A 505 -2.78 -11.08 23.39
CA LEU A 505 -3.74 -10.55 24.35
C LEU A 505 -3.73 -9.02 24.40
N SER A 506 -4.89 -8.44 24.70
CA SER A 506 -4.99 -7.01 25.01
C SER A 506 -4.26 -6.67 26.32
N PRO A 507 -3.78 -5.41 26.49
CA PRO A 507 -3.09 -4.99 27.71
C PRO A 507 -3.88 -5.30 28.98
N ASP A 508 -5.19 -5.12 28.95
CA ASP A 508 -6.08 -5.42 30.10
C ASP A 508 -6.06 -6.90 30.47
N TYR A 509 -6.09 -7.78 29.47
CA TYR A 509 -6.05 -9.23 29.69
C TYR A 509 -4.64 -9.73 30.03
N VAL A 510 -3.59 -9.05 29.57
CA VAL A 510 -2.22 -9.29 30.05
C VAL A 510 -2.11 -8.95 31.53
N ALA A 511 -2.66 -7.81 31.99
CA ALA A 511 -2.69 -7.42 33.38
C ALA A 511 -3.52 -8.41 34.24
N LEU A 512 -4.71 -8.81 33.77
CA LEU A 512 -5.54 -9.81 34.43
C LEU A 512 -4.83 -11.17 34.57
N LYS A 513 -4.12 -11.61 33.52
CA LYS A 513 -3.31 -12.83 33.55
C LYS A 513 -2.19 -12.74 34.60
N ALA A 514 -1.52 -11.59 34.70
CA ALA A 514 -0.45 -11.38 35.69
C ALA A 514 -0.97 -11.38 37.14
N LEU A 515 -2.21 -10.97 37.37
CA LEU A 515 -2.86 -10.95 38.68
C LEU A 515 -3.55 -12.29 39.04
N ALA A 516 -3.63 -13.23 38.11
CA ALA A 516 -4.31 -14.50 38.30
C ALA A 516 -3.56 -15.40 39.31
N ARG A 517 -4.24 -15.88 40.35
CA ARG A 517 -3.68 -16.84 41.31
C ARG A 517 -3.24 -18.17 40.65
N ASN A 518 -3.91 -18.54 39.56
CA ASN A 518 -3.57 -19.72 38.76
C ASN A 518 -3.65 -19.37 37.28
N VAL A 519 -2.47 -19.10 36.69
CA VAL A 519 -2.33 -18.69 35.30
C VAL A 519 -2.83 -19.76 34.33
N GLN A 520 -2.58 -21.05 34.62
CA GLN A 520 -3.03 -22.15 33.75
C GLN A 520 -4.55 -22.24 33.68
N LYS A 521 -5.22 -22.07 34.84
CA LYS A 521 -6.69 -22.04 34.91
C LYS A 521 -7.25 -20.83 34.16
N PHE A 522 -6.62 -19.67 34.32
CA PHE A 522 -7.02 -18.45 33.59
C PHE A 522 -6.91 -18.65 32.08
N GLU A 523 -5.78 -19.14 31.60
CA GLU A 523 -5.57 -19.41 30.18
C GLU A 523 -6.57 -20.42 29.63
N LYS A 524 -6.79 -21.53 30.36
CA LYS A 524 -7.78 -22.55 29.96
C LYS A 524 -9.19 -21.96 29.82
N THR A 525 -9.62 -21.16 30.77
CA THR A 525 -10.94 -20.51 30.74
C THR A 525 -11.05 -19.54 29.57
N LEU A 526 -10.00 -18.75 29.32
CA LEU A 526 -9.99 -17.81 28.21
C LEU A 526 -9.96 -18.52 26.85
N ILE A 527 -9.25 -19.64 26.73
CA ILE A 527 -9.25 -20.48 25.51
C ILE A 527 -10.67 -21.00 25.24
N GLU A 528 -11.34 -21.53 26.25
CA GLU A 528 -12.72 -22.02 26.11
C GLU A 528 -13.69 -20.90 25.72
N ASP A 529 -13.49 -19.69 26.22
CA ASP A 529 -14.28 -18.51 25.89
C ASP A 529 -14.06 -18.07 24.43
N LEU A 530 -12.81 -17.94 23.99
CA LEU A 530 -12.45 -17.63 22.59
C LEU A 530 -12.98 -18.68 21.62
N GLN A 531 -12.87 -19.97 21.96
CA GLN A 531 -13.43 -21.05 21.15
C GLN A 531 -14.95 -20.97 21.04
N ARG A 532 -15.63 -20.63 22.14
CA ARG A 532 -17.08 -20.43 22.16
C ARG A 532 -17.47 -19.20 21.33
N HIS A 533 -16.71 -18.12 21.43
CA HIS A 533 -16.92 -16.92 20.61
C HIS A 533 -16.89 -17.23 19.13
N VAL A 534 -15.84 -17.93 18.66
CA VAL A 534 -15.74 -18.31 17.24
C VAL A 534 -16.87 -19.27 16.82
N ARG A 535 -17.18 -20.29 17.62
CA ARG A 535 -18.30 -21.23 17.33
C ARG A 535 -19.66 -20.55 17.24
N GLY A 536 -19.86 -19.47 17.97
CA GLY A 536 -21.11 -18.73 17.96
C GLY A 536 -21.29 -17.83 16.73
N LEU A 537 -20.21 -17.55 16.01
CA LEU A 537 -20.19 -16.59 14.92
C LEU A 537 -19.81 -17.19 13.55
N LEU A 538 -19.03 -18.29 13.54
CA LEU A 538 -18.56 -18.96 12.32
C LEU A 538 -19.03 -20.41 12.25
N ALA A 539 -18.70 -21.07 11.12
CA ALA A 539 -19.04 -22.47 10.93
C ALA A 539 -18.33 -23.39 11.96
N PRO A 540 -18.96 -24.51 12.36
CA PRO A 540 -18.41 -25.40 13.40
C PRO A 540 -17.05 -26.00 13.11
N TYR A 541 -16.61 -26.04 11.83
CA TYR A 541 -15.31 -26.56 11.44
C TYR A 541 -14.20 -25.49 11.50
N GLU A 542 -14.53 -24.21 11.67
CA GLU A 542 -13.59 -23.09 11.64
C GLU A 542 -13.02 -22.73 13.01
N TYR A 543 -13.67 -23.17 14.12
CA TYR A 543 -13.16 -22.77 15.42
C TYR A 543 -11.80 -23.42 15.71
N PRO A 544 -10.84 -22.66 16.31
CA PRO A 544 -9.53 -23.18 16.64
C PRO A 544 -9.61 -24.32 17.66
N LYS A 545 -9.05 -25.48 17.32
CA LYS A 545 -8.91 -26.60 18.27
C LYS A 545 -7.87 -26.31 19.34
N GLU A 546 -6.86 -25.52 18.97
CA GLU A 546 -5.82 -25.06 19.88
C GLU A 546 -5.65 -23.55 19.77
N ILE A 547 -5.39 -22.93 20.91
CA ILE A 547 -5.05 -21.51 21.01
C ILE A 547 -3.78 -21.39 21.85
N GLU A 548 -2.79 -20.67 21.33
CA GLU A 548 -1.54 -20.37 22.00
C GLU A 548 -1.40 -18.85 22.17
N PHE A 549 -1.20 -18.40 23.42
CA PHE A 549 -0.98 -16.99 23.69
C PHE A 549 0.50 -16.65 23.52
N ILE A 550 0.78 -15.65 22.71
CA ILE A 550 2.15 -15.19 22.43
C ILE A 550 2.26 -13.67 22.64
N ALA A 551 3.49 -13.20 22.91
CA ALA A 551 3.73 -11.79 23.15
C ALA A 551 3.54 -10.94 21.89
N GLN A 552 3.99 -11.44 20.75
CA GLN A 552 3.85 -10.77 19.46
C GLN A 552 3.84 -11.79 18.31
N LEU A 553 3.13 -11.47 17.24
CA LEU A 553 3.16 -12.24 16.00
C LEU A 553 4.42 -11.93 15.18
N PRO A 554 4.97 -12.90 14.43
CA PRO A 554 6.00 -12.62 13.46
C PRO A 554 5.41 -11.77 12.33
N MET A 555 6.01 -10.59 12.08
CA MET A 555 5.51 -9.61 11.13
C MET A 555 6.54 -9.33 10.04
N THR A 556 6.08 -8.97 8.84
CA THR A 556 6.93 -8.36 7.81
C THR A 556 7.26 -6.91 8.18
N THR A 557 8.23 -6.31 7.49
CA THR A 557 8.54 -4.86 7.62
C THR A 557 7.35 -3.96 7.25
N THR A 558 6.38 -4.50 6.49
CA THR A 558 5.14 -3.80 6.09
C THR A 558 3.97 -4.07 7.04
N GLY A 559 4.19 -4.74 8.18
CA GLY A 559 3.16 -5.01 9.18
C GLY A 559 2.23 -6.20 8.87
N LYS A 560 2.57 -7.06 7.91
CA LYS A 560 1.77 -8.26 7.60
C LYS A 560 2.24 -9.46 8.41
N VAL A 561 1.30 -10.27 8.91
CA VAL A 561 1.58 -11.51 9.66
C VAL A 561 2.29 -12.53 8.77
N GLN A 562 3.42 -13.06 9.24
CA GLN A 562 4.19 -14.10 8.56
C GLN A 562 3.76 -15.51 9.01
N ARG A 563 2.58 -15.96 8.58
CA ARG A 563 2.01 -17.28 8.96
C ARG A 563 2.91 -18.45 8.63
N ARG A 564 3.73 -18.32 7.60
CA ARG A 564 4.71 -19.35 7.23
C ARG A 564 5.64 -19.74 8.39
N PHE A 565 6.12 -18.77 9.17
CA PHE A 565 6.96 -19.07 10.33
C PHE A 565 6.21 -19.90 11.36
N LEU A 566 4.99 -19.53 11.67
CA LEU A 566 4.16 -20.26 12.62
C LEU A 566 3.81 -21.66 12.12
N ARG A 567 3.54 -21.81 10.82
CA ARG A 567 3.29 -23.12 10.18
C ARG A 567 4.51 -24.03 10.26
N LEU A 568 5.69 -23.53 9.88
CA LEU A 568 6.93 -24.29 9.97
C LEU A 568 7.25 -24.72 11.41
N GLN A 569 6.97 -23.87 12.38
CA GLN A 569 7.11 -24.18 13.80
C GLN A 569 6.19 -25.35 14.22
N GLU A 570 4.95 -25.39 13.74
CA GLU A 570 4.04 -26.51 14.02
C GLU A 570 4.45 -27.79 13.30
N GLU A 571 4.93 -27.71 12.07
CA GLU A 571 5.46 -28.84 11.33
C GLU A 571 6.70 -29.43 12.04
N GLU A 572 7.59 -28.60 12.55
CA GLU A 572 8.76 -29.03 13.31
C GLU A 572 8.36 -29.65 14.66
N ARG A 573 7.44 -29.03 15.40
CA ARG A 573 6.88 -29.60 16.64
C ARG A 573 6.21 -30.96 16.41
N ALA A 574 5.58 -31.16 15.25
CA ALA A 574 4.97 -32.44 14.88
C ALA A 574 6.01 -33.53 14.54
N ARG A 575 7.15 -33.15 13.94
CA ARG A 575 8.25 -34.10 13.64
C ARG A 575 9.03 -34.56 14.88
N GLN A 576 9.01 -33.74 15.94
CA GLN A 576 9.70 -34.03 17.19
C GLN A 576 8.86 -34.85 18.17
N ARG A 577 7.58 -35.07 17.88
CA ARG A 577 6.66 -35.97 18.62
C ARG A 577 6.63 -37.36 18.02
#